data_723129299ca91a3367a43ca0da23f293
#
_entry.id   723129299ca91a3367a43ca0da23f293
#
_cell.length_a   1.000
_cell.length_b   1.000
_cell.length_c   1.000
_cell.angle_alpha   90.00
_cell.angle_beta   90.00
_cell.angle_gamma   90.00
#
_symmetry.space_group_name_H-M   'P 1'
#
loop_
_entity.id
_entity.type
_entity.pdbx_description
1 polymer ?
#
loop_
_entity_poly.entity_id
_entity_poly.type
_entity_poly.pdbx_seq_one_letter_code
_entity_poly.pdbx_strand_id
1 'polypeptide(L)'
;MLEKNIREQIIDLMHRQVVPAVGCTEPMAVALCTARATELLGQKPEKISAFLSANILKNAMGVGIPGTGMIGLPIAISLGALIGKSEYQLEVIKDLTPETLEEGKQYVSENRIDIKLKEGITEKLYIEMTCEAGGKKATAIISKTHTNFVYEEADGKVLLDKQVLAEEGAPTDNKDIQLNLKMVWDFATTTPINEIEFILEAKRYNMNAAEEALKGNYGHCVGKTMDRPLSRGLFGNSIYSHILSKTASACDARMGGAMVPVMSNSGSGNQGICATNPVVVFAKENENTPEELVRALTLSHLTAIYIKQNLGALSALCGCIVACTGSSCGITYLMGGDYNNICYAVKNMIANLTGMVCDGAKPSCALKVSSGVSTAILSAMLSMENHHVTEAEGIIDKDVDKSIRNLTSLGKDAMNEMDIMVLDIMTNKGAC
;
A
#
# COMPACT_ATOMS: atom_id res chain seq x y z
N MET A 1 29.47 -0.87 -11.78
CA MET A 1 28.99 0.13 -10.78
C MET A 1 28.41 1.31 -11.55
N LEU A 2 27.21 1.77 -11.18
CA LEU A 2 26.59 2.95 -11.79
C LEU A 2 27.34 4.23 -11.39
N GLU A 3 27.22 5.27 -12.21
CA GLU A 3 27.79 6.60 -11.92
C GLU A 3 27.19 7.17 -10.62
N LYS A 4 27.98 7.99 -9.90
CA LYS A 4 27.59 8.53 -8.61
C LYS A 4 26.27 9.31 -8.67
N ASN A 5 26.11 10.19 -9.68
CA ASN A 5 24.89 10.97 -9.85
C ASN A 5 23.63 10.08 -10.07
N ILE A 6 23.76 8.96 -10.80
CA ILE A 6 22.68 7.99 -10.99
C ILE A 6 22.33 7.30 -9.67
N ARG A 7 23.35 6.90 -8.89
CA ARG A 7 23.13 6.29 -7.58
C ARG A 7 22.41 7.25 -6.62
N GLU A 8 22.82 8.52 -6.56
CA GLU A 8 22.18 9.54 -5.74
C GLU A 8 20.70 9.73 -6.09
N GLN A 9 20.36 9.79 -7.39
CA GLN A 9 18.97 9.87 -7.83
C GLN A 9 18.13 8.65 -7.43
N ILE A 10 18.72 7.43 -7.51
CA ILE A 10 18.04 6.21 -7.08
C ILE A 10 17.84 6.20 -5.57
N ILE A 11 18.83 6.61 -4.79
CA ILE A 11 18.74 6.72 -3.33
C ILE A 11 17.64 7.71 -2.93
N ASP A 12 17.60 8.88 -3.54
CA ASP A 12 16.55 9.88 -3.31
C ASP A 12 15.17 9.34 -3.64
N LEU A 13 15.04 8.61 -4.76
CA LEU A 13 13.79 7.93 -5.12
C LEU A 13 13.41 6.91 -4.05
N MET A 14 14.33 6.07 -3.59
CA MET A 14 14.05 5.09 -2.54
C MET A 14 13.61 5.76 -1.24
N HIS A 15 14.26 6.82 -0.78
CA HIS A 15 13.87 7.55 0.44
C HIS A 15 12.47 8.16 0.35
N ARG A 16 12.02 8.55 -0.85
CA ARG A 16 10.64 9.06 -1.05
C ARG A 16 9.60 7.95 -1.16
N GLN A 17 9.98 6.78 -1.67
CA GLN A 17 9.06 5.69 -1.94
C GLN A 17 9.00 4.64 -0.82
N VAL A 18 10.03 4.53 0.00
CA VAL A 18 10.14 3.58 1.10
C VAL A 18 10.10 4.35 2.41
N VAL A 19 8.90 4.55 2.95
CA VAL A 19 8.65 5.40 4.12
C VAL A 19 7.76 4.70 5.14
N PRO A 20 7.95 4.96 6.45
CA PRO A 20 7.07 4.44 7.49
C PRO A 20 5.63 4.94 7.33
N ALA A 21 4.66 4.09 7.63
CA ALA A 21 3.25 4.43 7.64
C ALA A 21 2.50 3.64 8.73
N VAL A 22 1.53 4.28 9.39
CA VAL A 22 0.62 3.65 10.35
C VAL A 22 -0.76 3.53 9.73
N GLY A 23 -1.31 2.30 9.68
CA GLY A 23 -2.62 2.06 9.09
C GLY A 23 -2.66 2.29 7.57
N CYS A 24 -3.85 2.61 7.05
CA CYS A 24 -4.06 2.92 5.64
C CYS A 24 -4.17 4.44 5.44
N THR A 25 -3.53 4.97 4.41
CA THR A 25 -3.46 6.41 4.16
C THR A 25 -4.80 7.01 3.76
N GLU A 26 -5.63 6.28 3.01
CA GLU A 26 -6.91 6.76 2.50
C GLU A 26 -7.90 7.13 3.61
N PRO A 27 -8.20 6.27 4.60
CA PRO A 27 -9.11 6.68 5.70
C PRO A 27 -8.51 7.79 6.58
N MET A 28 -7.18 7.84 6.72
CA MET A 28 -6.52 8.93 7.46
C MET A 28 -6.61 10.25 6.70
N ALA A 29 -6.53 10.26 5.38
CA ALA A 29 -6.75 11.45 4.57
C ALA A 29 -8.22 11.94 4.65
N VAL A 30 -9.19 11.02 4.72
CA VAL A 30 -10.60 11.36 4.95
C VAL A 30 -10.79 11.97 6.36
N ALA A 31 -10.18 11.36 7.38
CA ALA A 31 -10.21 11.90 8.75
C ALA A 31 -9.53 13.28 8.82
N LEU A 32 -8.41 13.48 8.12
CA LEU A 32 -7.70 14.76 8.01
C LEU A 32 -8.57 15.85 7.36
N CYS A 33 -9.23 15.50 6.27
CA CYS A 33 -10.15 16.42 5.59
C CYS A 33 -11.34 16.79 6.49
N THR A 34 -11.86 15.81 7.25
CA THR A 34 -12.93 16.04 8.23
C THR A 34 -12.46 16.93 9.37
N ALA A 35 -11.28 16.69 9.93
CA ALA A 35 -10.69 17.53 10.98
C ALA A 35 -10.59 18.98 10.50
N ARG A 36 -10.09 19.21 9.30
CA ARG A 36 -9.97 20.54 8.72
C ARG A 36 -11.33 21.22 8.53
N ALA A 37 -12.32 20.54 7.98
CA ALA A 37 -13.68 21.07 7.84
C ALA A 37 -14.30 21.40 9.21
N THR A 38 -14.04 20.60 10.24
CA THR A 38 -14.51 20.84 11.62
C THR A 38 -13.81 22.05 12.27
N GLU A 39 -12.49 22.20 12.04
CA GLU A 39 -11.75 23.39 12.50
C GLU A 39 -12.30 24.67 11.88
N LEU A 40 -12.62 24.65 10.58
CA LEU A 40 -13.21 25.77 9.86
C LEU A 40 -14.63 26.09 10.37
N LEU A 41 -15.41 25.06 10.71
CA LEU A 41 -16.75 25.22 11.30
C LEU A 41 -16.70 25.84 12.72
N GLY A 42 -15.62 25.59 13.47
CA GLY A 42 -15.37 26.09 14.82
C GLY A 42 -16.21 25.45 15.91
N GLN A 43 -16.91 24.35 15.63
CA GLN A 43 -17.71 23.59 16.59
C GLN A 43 -17.91 22.14 16.12
N LYS A 44 -18.37 21.26 17.06
CA LYS A 44 -18.67 19.85 16.74
C LYS A 44 -19.79 19.79 15.69
N PRO A 45 -19.59 19.06 14.57
CA PRO A 45 -20.61 18.94 13.53
C PRO A 45 -21.85 18.16 14.01
N GLU A 46 -23.03 18.63 13.63
CA GLU A 46 -24.30 17.92 13.79
C GLU A 46 -24.55 16.97 12.61
N LYS A 47 -24.01 17.33 11.42
CA LYS A 47 -24.08 16.56 10.20
C LYS A 47 -22.78 16.65 9.41
N ILE A 48 -22.36 15.54 8.82
CA ILE A 48 -21.18 15.46 7.93
C ILE A 48 -21.59 14.81 6.62
N SER A 49 -21.27 15.46 5.52
CA SER A 49 -21.42 14.91 4.16
C SER A 49 -20.03 14.72 3.54
N ALA A 50 -19.77 13.50 3.11
CA ALA A 50 -18.53 13.08 2.45
C ALA A 50 -18.79 12.74 0.99
N PHE A 51 -18.08 13.39 0.06
CA PHE A 51 -18.06 13.03 -1.35
C PHE A 51 -16.65 12.58 -1.73
N LEU A 52 -16.52 11.32 -2.14
CA LEU A 52 -15.22 10.67 -2.32
C LEU A 52 -15.09 10.13 -3.74
N SER A 53 -13.86 10.18 -4.29
CA SER A 53 -13.56 9.45 -5.53
C SER A 53 -13.71 7.95 -5.33
N ALA A 54 -13.95 7.24 -6.42
CA ALA A 54 -14.10 5.78 -6.45
C ALA A 54 -12.94 5.05 -5.75
N ASN A 55 -11.72 5.48 -5.99
CA ASN A 55 -10.53 4.85 -5.41
C ASN A 55 -10.39 5.09 -3.90
N ILE A 56 -10.68 6.30 -3.43
CA ILE A 56 -10.69 6.58 -1.98
C ILE A 56 -11.77 5.75 -1.29
N LEU A 57 -13.00 5.75 -1.82
CA LEU A 57 -14.10 4.97 -1.26
C LEU A 57 -13.74 3.47 -1.21
N LYS A 58 -13.29 2.89 -2.32
CA LYS A 58 -12.88 1.49 -2.43
C LYS A 58 -11.80 1.10 -1.41
N ASN A 59 -10.79 1.94 -1.22
CA ASN A 59 -9.64 1.61 -0.37
C ASN A 59 -9.86 1.92 1.12
N ALA A 60 -10.83 2.77 1.46
CA ALA A 60 -11.06 3.18 2.85
C ALA A 60 -12.24 2.48 3.53
N MET A 61 -13.22 1.95 2.77
CA MET A 61 -14.46 1.45 3.35
C MET A 61 -14.34 0.10 4.09
N GLY A 62 -13.28 -0.66 3.86
CA GLY A 62 -13.14 -2.02 4.40
C GLY A 62 -11.92 -2.25 5.30
N VAL A 63 -11.12 -1.22 5.59
CA VAL A 63 -9.86 -1.36 6.33
C VAL A 63 -10.03 -1.02 7.81
N GLY A 64 -9.27 -1.69 8.67
CA GLY A 64 -9.20 -1.40 10.11
C GLY A 64 -8.62 -0.01 10.38
N ILE A 65 -9.30 0.73 11.25
CA ILE A 65 -8.84 2.06 11.70
C ILE A 65 -7.96 1.89 12.94
N PRO A 66 -6.74 2.42 12.92
CA PRO A 66 -5.75 2.20 13.96
C PRO A 66 -6.28 2.50 15.38
N GLY A 67 -6.07 1.55 16.29
CA GLY A 67 -6.45 1.70 17.71
C GLY A 67 -7.93 1.59 18.04
N THR A 68 -8.83 1.46 17.04
CA THR A 68 -10.28 1.50 17.27
C THR A 68 -10.93 0.13 17.41
N GLY A 69 -10.32 -0.93 16.88
CA GLY A 69 -10.97 -2.23 16.71
C GLY A 69 -12.13 -2.22 15.71
N MET A 70 -12.34 -1.11 14.99
CA MET A 70 -13.39 -0.92 14.00
C MET A 70 -12.82 -0.77 12.58
N ILE A 71 -13.67 -0.96 11.60
CA ILE A 71 -13.32 -0.83 10.17
C ILE A 71 -14.12 0.28 9.49
N GLY A 72 -13.52 0.86 8.46
CA GLY A 72 -14.19 1.71 7.49
C GLY A 72 -14.26 3.19 7.84
N LEU A 73 -14.88 3.91 6.92
CA LEU A 73 -14.92 5.37 6.92
C LEU A 73 -15.73 5.99 8.08
N PRO A 74 -16.88 5.44 8.52
CA PRO A 74 -17.69 6.10 9.53
C PRO A 74 -16.90 6.43 10.80
N ILE A 75 -16.13 5.47 11.34
CA ILE A 75 -15.34 5.72 12.54
C ILE A 75 -14.15 6.66 12.28
N ALA A 76 -13.51 6.59 11.12
CA ALA A 76 -12.44 7.52 10.76
C ALA A 76 -12.94 8.96 10.65
N ILE A 77 -14.10 9.18 10.04
CA ILE A 77 -14.76 10.48 9.92
C ILE A 77 -15.15 11.01 11.30
N SER A 78 -15.78 10.18 12.13
CA SER A 78 -16.22 10.63 13.47
C SER A 78 -15.03 11.04 14.34
N LEU A 79 -13.93 10.27 14.33
CA LEU A 79 -12.73 10.63 15.09
C LEU A 79 -12.04 11.87 14.52
N GLY A 80 -12.00 12.02 13.18
CA GLY A 80 -11.55 13.25 12.54
C GLY A 80 -12.31 14.49 13.04
N ALA A 81 -13.64 14.37 13.19
CA ALA A 81 -14.49 15.46 13.68
C ALA A 81 -14.37 15.74 15.18
N LEU A 82 -14.11 14.71 16.00
CA LEU A 82 -14.12 14.83 17.47
C LEU A 82 -12.78 15.23 18.06
N ILE A 83 -11.70 14.64 17.55
CA ILE A 83 -10.35 14.77 18.11
C ILE A 83 -9.29 15.15 17.07
N GLY A 84 -9.65 15.12 15.78
CA GLY A 84 -8.70 15.37 14.71
C GLY A 84 -8.11 16.77 14.74
N LYS A 85 -6.79 16.85 14.50
CA LYS A 85 -6.07 18.11 14.33
C LYS A 85 -5.38 18.06 12.97
N SER A 86 -5.75 19.00 12.08
CA SER A 86 -5.22 18.99 10.70
C SER A 86 -3.71 19.21 10.64
N GLU A 87 -3.10 19.82 11.65
CA GLU A 87 -1.65 19.99 11.79
C GLU A 87 -0.90 18.64 11.91
N TYR A 88 -1.56 17.58 12.36
CA TYR A 88 -0.95 16.24 12.50
C TYR A 88 -0.90 15.45 11.18
N GLN A 89 -1.42 16.03 10.11
CA GLN A 89 -1.44 15.39 8.80
C GLN A 89 -2.06 13.97 8.88
N LEU A 90 -1.42 12.95 8.34
CA LEU A 90 -1.93 11.57 8.35
C LEU A 90 -1.90 10.88 9.75
N GLU A 91 -1.33 11.53 10.77
CA GLU A 91 -1.43 11.11 12.17
C GLU A 91 -2.61 11.77 12.91
N VAL A 92 -3.59 12.25 12.16
CA VAL A 92 -4.71 13.11 12.59
C VAL A 92 -5.45 12.62 13.84
N ILE A 93 -5.51 11.31 14.08
CA ILE A 93 -6.18 10.69 15.25
C ILE A 93 -5.19 10.15 16.31
N LYS A 94 -3.93 10.62 16.33
CA LYS A 94 -2.92 10.11 17.27
C LYS A 94 -3.25 10.32 18.75
N ASP A 95 -4.11 11.30 19.04
CA ASP A 95 -4.58 11.62 20.40
C ASP A 95 -5.77 10.73 20.84
N LEU A 96 -6.03 9.60 20.14
CA LEU A 96 -7.11 8.67 20.45
C LEU A 96 -6.99 8.11 21.89
N THR A 97 -8.07 8.22 22.67
CA THR A 97 -8.22 7.60 23.98
C THR A 97 -9.43 6.66 23.99
N PRO A 98 -9.56 5.77 25.00
CA PRO A 98 -10.74 4.92 25.14
C PRO A 98 -12.05 5.73 25.21
N GLU A 99 -12.04 6.87 25.89
CA GLU A 99 -13.21 7.75 26.05
C GLU A 99 -13.62 8.37 24.72
N THR A 100 -12.67 8.91 23.96
CA THR A 100 -12.93 9.51 22.65
C THR A 100 -13.32 8.46 21.60
N LEU A 101 -12.85 7.22 21.75
CA LEU A 101 -13.30 6.11 20.92
C LEU A 101 -14.79 5.79 21.15
N GLU A 102 -15.23 5.72 22.43
CA GLU A 102 -16.64 5.47 22.72
C GLU A 102 -17.54 6.62 22.25
N GLU A 103 -17.09 7.88 22.39
CA GLU A 103 -17.78 9.03 21.81
C GLU A 103 -17.87 8.92 20.28
N GLY A 104 -16.80 8.49 19.62
CA GLY A 104 -16.76 8.23 18.18
C GLY A 104 -17.75 7.15 17.74
N LYS A 105 -17.85 6.05 18.47
CA LYS A 105 -18.82 4.98 18.22
C LYS A 105 -20.26 5.47 18.37
N GLN A 106 -20.54 6.25 19.44
CA GLN A 106 -21.84 6.86 19.62
C GLN A 106 -22.18 7.79 18.46
N TYR A 107 -21.25 8.66 18.05
CA TYR A 107 -21.44 9.59 16.93
C TYR A 107 -21.80 8.85 15.62
N VAL A 108 -21.15 7.71 15.37
CA VAL A 108 -21.48 6.85 14.21
C VAL A 108 -22.90 6.28 14.32
N SER A 109 -23.31 5.83 15.53
CA SER A 109 -24.65 5.24 15.76
C SER A 109 -25.80 6.24 15.58
N GLU A 110 -25.53 7.54 15.69
CA GLU A 110 -26.51 8.62 15.51
C GLU A 110 -26.81 8.94 14.03
N ASN A 111 -26.20 8.21 13.08
CA ASN A 111 -26.40 8.38 11.63
C ASN A 111 -26.17 9.83 11.11
N ARG A 112 -25.18 10.51 11.67
CA ARG A 112 -24.84 11.90 11.32
C ARG A 112 -23.91 12.02 10.09
N ILE A 113 -23.45 10.90 9.55
CA ILE A 113 -22.44 10.83 8.48
C ILE A 113 -23.10 10.25 7.22
N ASP A 114 -23.09 11.04 6.15
CA ASP A 114 -23.55 10.63 4.81
C ASP A 114 -22.35 10.52 3.87
N ILE A 115 -22.10 9.32 3.34
CA ILE A 115 -20.93 9.04 2.48
C ILE A 115 -21.40 8.69 1.08
N LYS A 116 -20.93 9.44 0.08
CA LYS A 116 -21.33 9.30 -1.31
C LYS A 116 -20.13 9.26 -2.26
N LEU A 117 -20.32 8.58 -3.37
CA LEU A 117 -19.42 8.68 -4.52
C LEU A 117 -19.55 10.08 -5.13
N LYS A 118 -18.42 10.72 -5.42
CA LYS A 118 -18.38 11.94 -6.22
C LYS A 118 -18.43 11.58 -7.69
N GLU A 119 -19.54 11.87 -8.33
CA GLU A 119 -19.73 11.66 -9.77
C GLU A 119 -19.07 12.79 -10.58
N GLY A 120 -18.74 12.49 -11.85
CA GLY A 120 -18.28 13.48 -12.83
C GLY A 120 -16.84 14.00 -12.62
N ILE A 121 -16.03 13.31 -11.79
CA ILE A 121 -14.61 13.63 -11.59
C ILE A 121 -13.70 12.59 -12.24
N THR A 122 -12.54 13.05 -12.69
CA THR A 122 -11.47 12.21 -13.26
C THR A 122 -10.35 11.90 -12.25
N GLU A 123 -10.28 12.68 -11.17
CA GLU A 123 -9.29 12.54 -10.13
C GLU A 123 -9.43 11.22 -9.38
N LYS A 124 -8.37 10.41 -9.41
CA LYS A 124 -8.31 9.15 -8.66
C LYS A 124 -8.26 9.36 -7.14
N LEU A 125 -7.76 10.52 -6.68
CA LEU A 125 -7.75 10.91 -5.28
C LEU A 125 -8.50 12.25 -5.14
N TYR A 126 -9.71 12.16 -4.59
CA TYR A 126 -10.57 13.29 -4.27
C TYR A 126 -11.37 13.01 -3.00
N ILE A 127 -11.32 13.93 -2.06
CA ILE A 127 -12.02 13.89 -0.78
C ILE A 127 -12.64 15.27 -0.53
N GLU A 128 -13.95 15.35 -0.46
CA GLU A 128 -14.70 16.57 -0.10
C GLU A 128 -15.50 16.29 1.17
N MET A 129 -15.24 17.06 2.19
CA MET A 129 -15.91 16.95 3.49
C MET A 129 -16.65 18.25 3.79
N THR A 130 -17.95 18.13 4.03
CA THR A 130 -18.80 19.23 4.45
C THR A 130 -19.33 18.96 5.84
N CYS A 131 -19.06 19.86 6.79
CA CYS A 131 -19.51 19.83 8.16
C CYS A 131 -20.54 20.94 8.42
N GLU A 132 -21.67 20.60 9.06
CA GLU A 132 -22.77 21.52 9.35
C GLU A 132 -23.14 21.45 10.84
N ALA A 133 -23.36 22.60 11.49
CA ALA A 133 -23.91 22.71 12.83
C ALA A 133 -24.42 24.13 13.12
N GLY A 134 -25.53 24.26 13.85
CA GLY A 134 -26.08 25.56 14.28
C GLY A 134 -26.35 26.54 13.12
N GLY A 135 -26.74 26.03 11.95
CA GLY A 135 -26.96 26.83 10.74
C GLY A 135 -25.70 27.29 10.00
N LYS A 136 -24.51 26.95 10.49
CA LYS A 136 -23.22 27.18 9.86
C LYS A 136 -22.78 25.99 9.03
N LYS A 137 -21.92 26.24 8.02
CA LYS A 137 -21.39 25.24 7.13
C LYS A 137 -19.91 25.50 6.84
N ALA A 138 -19.11 24.44 6.79
CA ALA A 138 -17.73 24.53 6.33
C ALA A 138 -17.40 23.34 5.44
N THR A 139 -16.58 23.60 4.41
CA THR A 139 -16.15 22.57 3.43
C THR A 139 -14.63 22.61 3.28
N ALA A 140 -14.02 21.44 3.26
CA ALA A 140 -12.62 21.23 2.90
C ALA A 140 -12.51 20.19 1.79
N ILE A 141 -11.55 20.37 0.87
CA ILE A 141 -11.28 19.40 -0.21
C ILE A 141 -9.79 19.09 -0.26
N ILE A 142 -9.50 17.78 -0.29
CA ILE A 142 -8.17 17.24 -0.59
C ILE A 142 -8.21 16.61 -1.99
N SER A 143 -7.21 16.89 -2.84
CA SER A 143 -7.08 16.30 -4.17
C SER A 143 -5.63 16.08 -4.58
N LYS A 144 -5.42 15.09 -5.48
CA LYS A 144 -4.14 14.67 -6.08
C LYS A 144 -3.21 13.92 -5.13
N THR A 145 -2.99 14.41 -3.92
CA THR A 145 -2.21 13.71 -2.86
C THR A 145 -2.99 13.73 -1.55
N HIS A 146 -2.67 12.81 -0.63
CA HIS A 146 -3.45 12.56 0.60
C HIS A 146 -3.49 13.72 1.61
N THR A 147 -2.65 14.73 1.44
CA THR A 147 -2.53 15.89 2.35
C THR A 147 -2.65 17.24 1.67
N ASN A 148 -2.93 17.26 0.36
CA ASN A 148 -2.99 18.49 -0.41
C ASN A 148 -4.40 19.09 -0.38
N PHE A 149 -4.62 20.09 0.47
CA PHE A 149 -5.84 20.88 0.48
C PHE A 149 -5.89 21.80 -0.74
N VAL A 150 -6.97 21.68 -1.51
CA VAL A 150 -7.20 22.45 -2.74
C VAL A 150 -8.36 23.44 -2.61
N TYR A 151 -9.25 23.25 -1.64
CA TYR A 151 -10.38 24.15 -1.37
C TYR A 151 -10.72 24.18 0.12
N GLU A 152 -11.03 25.35 0.63
CA GLU A 152 -11.53 25.58 1.99
C GLU A 152 -12.56 26.71 1.98
N GLU A 153 -13.71 26.48 2.63
CA GLU A 153 -14.82 27.43 2.76
C GLU A 153 -15.41 27.38 4.16
N ALA A 154 -15.77 28.53 4.71
CA ALA A 154 -16.54 28.65 5.95
C ALA A 154 -17.66 29.69 5.78
N ASP A 155 -18.92 29.28 6.02
CA ASP A 155 -20.13 30.12 5.95
C ASP A 155 -20.23 30.96 4.65
N GLY A 156 -19.94 30.32 3.50
CA GLY A 156 -19.98 30.95 2.19
C GLY A 156 -18.76 31.81 1.85
N LYS A 157 -17.79 31.90 2.76
CA LYS A 157 -16.53 32.62 2.51
C LYS A 157 -15.45 31.62 2.09
N VAL A 158 -14.97 31.71 0.85
CA VAL A 158 -13.84 30.92 0.36
C VAL A 158 -12.55 31.44 1.00
N LEU A 159 -11.81 30.53 1.62
CA LEU A 159 -10.53 30.79 2.31
C LEU A 159 -9.34 30.29 1.50
N LEU A 160 -9.54 29.22 0.74
CA LEU A 160 -8.56 28.62 -0.16
C LEU A 160 -9.28 28.12 -1.42
N ASP A 161 -8.78 28.49 -2.59
CA ASP A 161 -9.20 27.92 -3.87
C ASP A 161 -8.00 27.76 -4.80
N LYS A 162 -7.54 26.50 -4.91
CA LYS A 162 -6.49 26.08 -5.85
C LYS A 162 -7.06 25.23 -6.99
N GLN A 163 -8.40 25.06 -7.07
CA GLN A 163 -9.03 24.24 -8.10
C GLN A 163 -8.88 24.88 -9.48
N VAL A 164 -8.96 26.21 -9.56
CA VAL A 164 -8.85 26.97 -10.82
C VAL A 164 -7.45 26.93 -11.43
N LEU A 165 -6.40 26.59 -10.65
CA LEU A 165 -5.03 26.42 -11.15
C LEU A 165 -4.75 25.03 -11.72
N ALA A 166 -5.76 24.17 -11.81
CA ALA A 166 -5.64 22.77 -12.25
C ALA A 166 -6.05 22.55 -13.71
N GLU A 167 -6.34 23.61 -14.48
CA GLU A 167 -6.47 23.51 -15.92
C GLU A 167 -5.10 23.41 -16.56
N GLU A 168 -4.93 22.33 -17.30
CA GLU A 168 -3.85 22.00 -18.24
C GLU A 168 -2.43 21.84 -17.64
N GLY A 169 -2.08 20.60 -17.38
CA GLY A 169 -0.74 20.12 -17.68
C GLY A 169 0.41 20.88 -17.03
N ALA A 170 0.34 21.23 -15.76
CA ALA A 170 1.59 21.27 -15.04
C ALA A 170 2.10 19.83 -15.03
N PRO A 171 3.17 19.50 -15.78
CA PRO A 171 3.87 18.27 -15.52
C PRO A 171 4.20 18.35 -14.04
N THR A 172 3.82 17.35 -13.25
CA THR A 172 4.58 17.05 -12.06
C THR A 172 5.98 16.88 -12.62
N ASP A 173 6.82 17.90 -12.44
CA ASP A 173 8.23 17.89 -12.82
C ASP A 173 8.96 16.89 -11.89
N ASN A 174 8.38 15.70 -11.78
CA ASN A 174 9.00 14.54 -11.22
C ASN A 174 9.93 14.00 -12.32
N LYS A 175 11.07 14.65 -12.43
CA LYS A 175 12.22 14.11 -13.17
C LYS A 175 12.81 12.91 -12.43
N ASP A 176 11.94 12.04 -11.92
CA ASP A 176 12.40 10.79 -11.32
C ASP A 176 13.14 9.98 -12.37
N ILE A 177 14.29 9.48 -11.97
CA ILE A 177 15.03 8.56 -12.83
C ILE A 177 14.12 7.42 -13.26
N GLN A 178 14.06 7.18 -14.57
CA GLN A 178 13.32 6.06 -15.13
C GLN A 178 14.16 4.79 -15.00
N LEU A 179 13.64 3.85 -14.21
CA LEU A 179 14.32 2.59 -13.94
C LEU A 179 14.07 1.59 -15.09
N ASN A 180 14.98 0.63 -15.21
CA ASN A 180 14.81 -0.65 -15.90
C ASN A 180 15.39 -1.76 -15.03
N LEU A 181 15.06 -3.01 -15.31
CA LEU A 181 15.46 -4.11 -14.45
C LEU A 181 16.99 -4.27 -14.34
N LYS A 182 17.71 -4.00 -15.42
CA LYS A 182 19.19 -4.07 -15.41
C LYS A 182 19.79 -3.00 -14.50
N MET A 183 19.27 -1.79 -14.54
CA MET A 183 19.71 -0.70 -13.64
C MET A 183 19.41 -1.04 -12.18
N VAL A 184 18.24 -1.61 -11.89
CA VAL A 184 17.87 -2.08 -10.55
C VAL A 184 18.85 -3.14 -10.04
N TRP A 185 19.17 -4.14 -10.88
CA TRP A 185 20.17 -5.17 -10.57
C TRP A 185 21.55 -4.57 -10.30
N ASP A 186 22.06 -3.74 -11.23
CA ASP A 186 23.39 -3.15 -11.11
C ASP A 186 23.50 -2.27 -9.87
N PHE A 187 22.44 -1.49 -9.56
CA PHE A 187 22.40 -0.69 -8.35
C PHE A 187 22.47 -1.57 -7.09
N ALA A 188 21.60 -2.56 -6.97
CA ALA A 188 21.52 -3.39 -5.77
C ALA A 188 22.82 -4.19 -5.52
N THR A 189 23.47 -4.67 -6.58
CA THR A 189 24.61 -5.58 -6.47
C THR A 189 25.97 -4.88 -6.41
N THR A 190 26.09 -3.63 -6.90
CA THR A 190 27.38 -2.95 -7.02
C THR A 190 27.52 -1.67 -6.22
N THR A 191 26.42 -1.12 -5.66
CA THR A 191 26.48 0.10 -4.82
C THR A 191 27.19 -0.20 -3.50
N PRO A 192 28.03 0.73 -2.98
CA PRO A 192 28.61 0.60 -1.65
C PRO A 192 27.54 0.39 -0.58
N ILE A 193 27.79 -0.53 0.35
CA ILE A 193 26.82 -0.93 1.37
C ILE A 193 26.35 0.24 2.23
N ASN A 194 27.27 1.11 2.63
CA ASN A 194 26.96 2.29 3.44
C ASN A 194 26.01 3.30 2.75
N GLU A 195 25.85 3.23 1.44
CA GLU A 195 24.89 4.07 0.70
C GLU A 195 23.47 3.48 0.71
N ILE A 196 23.30 2.15 0.98
CA ILE A 196 22.02 1.43 0.87
C ILE A 196 21.60 0.70 2.15
N GLU A 197 22.40 0.69 3.20
CA GLU A 197 22.06 0.00 4.45
C GLU A 197 20.84 0.56 5.18
N PHE A 198 20.39 1.79 4.86
CA PHE A 198 19.16 2.37 5.38
C PHE A 198 17.91 1.49 5.11
N ILE A 199 17.96 0.62 4.08
CA ILE A 199 16.87 -0.30 3.75
C ILE A 199 16.56 -1.29 4.89
N LEU A 200 17.49 -1.50 5.81
CA LEU A 200 17.28 -2.35 7.00
C LEU A 200 16.18 -1.82 7.94
N GLU A 201 15.86 -0.53 7.86
CA GLU A 201 14.71 0.03 8.58
C GLU A 201 13.40 -0.69 8.17
N ALA A 202 13.28 -1.11 6.92
CA ALA A 202 12.12 -1.87 6.46
C ALA A 202 11.99 -3.20 7.22
N LYS A 203 13.10 -3.90 7.45
CA LYS A 203 13.12 -5.12 8.29
C LYS A 203 12.61 -4.81 9.70
N ARG A 204 13.10 -3.73 10.33
CA ARG A 204 12.73 -3.38 11.70
C ARG A 204 11.22 -3.16 11.84
N TYR A 205 10.62 -2.35 10.98
CA TYR A 205 9.19 -2.04 11.03
C TYR A 205 8.31 -3.23 10.67
N ASN A 206 8.61 -3.91 9.56
CA ASN A 206 7.71 -4.92 9.02
C ASN A 206 7.77 -6.25 9.79
N MET A 207 8.93 -6.59 10.36
CA MET A 207 9.01 -7.75 11.25
C MET A 207 8.36 -7.48 12.61
N ASN A 208 8.48 -6.26 13.16
CA ASN A 208 7.76 -5.88 14.38
C ASN A 208 6.23 -5.98 14.20
N ALA A 209 5.71 -5.54 13.05
CA ALA A 209 4.29 -5.68 12.76
C ALA A 209 3.84 -7.15 12.69
N ALA A 210 4.68 -8.04 12.15
CA ALA A 210 4.40 -9.48 12.15
C ALA A 210 4.37 -10.06 13.56
N GLU A 211 5.30 -9.65 14.42
CA GLU A 211 5.36 -10.10 15.81
C GLU A 211 4.17 -9.62 16.63
N GLU A 212 3.72 -8.40 16.40
CA GLU A 212 2.52 -7.86 17.06
C GLU A 212 1.26 -8.65 16.68
N ALA A 213 1.09 -8.97 15.40
CA ALA A 213 -0.04 -9.75 14.94
C ALA A 213 -0.08 -11.16 15.56
N LEU A 214 1.08 -11.77 15.78
CA LEU A 214 1.14 -13.10 16.40
C LEU A 214 0.73 -13.10 17.88
N LYS A 215 0.87 -11.97 18.58
CA LYS A 215 0.41 -11.80 19.97
C LYS A 215 -1.10 -11.58 20.08
N GLY A 216 -1.69 -10.89 19.09
CA GLY A 216 -3.11 -10.52 19.07
C GLY A 216 -3.96 -11.34 18.10
N ASN A 217 -5.17 -10.85 17.84
CA ASN A 217 -6.08 -11.37 16.83
C ASN A 217 -6.45 -10.20 15.89
N TYR A 218 -5.69 -10.06 14.83
CA TYR A 218 -5.87 -9.01 13.83
C TYR A 218 -6.34 -9.60 12.51
N GLY A 219 -7.19 -8.89 11.81
CA GLY A 219 -7.69 -9.27 10.50
C GLY A 219 -8.34 -10.66 10.50
N HIS A 220 -7.94 -11.50 9.58
CA HIS A 220 -8.39 -12.90 9.50
C HIS A 220 -7.43 -13.89 10.18
N CYS A 221 -6.41 -13.40 10.88
CA CYS A 221 -5.39 -14.22 11.53
C CYS A 221 -4.70 -15.22 10.59
N VAL A 222 -4.55 -14.85 9.31
CA VAL A 222 -3.99 -15.73 8.27
C VAL A 222 -2.58 -16.17 8.67
N GLY A 223 -1.70 -15.24 9.02
CA GLY A 223 -0.34 -15.54 9.43
C GLY A 223 -0.26 -16.39 10.70
N LYS A 224 -1.10 -16.07 11.70
CA LYS A 224 -1.20 -16.85 12.94
C LYS A 224 -1.74 -18.26 12.70
N THR A 225 -2.65 -18.44 11.73
CA THR A 225 -3.16 -19.74 11.32
C THR A 225 -2.04 -20.58 10.69
N MET A 226 -1.19 -19.96 9.86
CA MET A 226 -0.04 -20.65 9.25
C MET A 226 1.01 -21.10 10.28
N ASP A 227 1.07 -20.47 11.46
CA ASP A 227 2.01 -20.82 12.54
C ASP A 227 1.49 -21.94 13.47
N ARG A 228 0.24 -22.37 13.32
CA ARG A 228 -0.36 -23.41 14.18
C ARG A 228 0.18 -24.81 13.87
N PRO A 229 0.14 -25.75 14.87
CA PRO A 229 0.62 -27.12 14.68
C PRO A 229 -0.01 -27.85 13.48
N LEU A 230 -1.31 -27.68 13.25
CA LEU A 230 -1.98 -28.30 12.10
C LEU A 230 -1.41 -27.81 10.77
N SER A 231 -1.19 -26.50 10.63
CA SER A 231 -0.61 -25.92 9.40
C SER A 231 0.84 -26.38 9.21
N ARG A 232 1.61 -26.45 10.29
CA ARG A 232 2.97 -27.01 10.27
C ARG A 232 2.98 -28.49 9.88
N GLY A 233 1.95 -29.26 10.26
CA GLY A 233 1.77 -30.63 9.81
C GLY A 233 1.51 -30.79 8.31
N LEU A 234 0.79 -29.79 7.71
CA LEU A 234 0.45 -29.80 6.29
C LEU A 234 1.59 -29.22 5.40
N PHE A 235 2.21 -28.12 5.83
CA PHE A 235 3.20 -27.37 5.05
C PHE A 235 4.65 -27.58 5.53
N GLY A 236 4.85 -28.35 6.57
CA GLY A 236 6.13 -28.52 7.27
C GLY A 236 6.50 -27.29 8.12
N ASN A 237 7.46 -27.50 9.03
CA ASN A 237 8.15 -26.41 9.73
C ASN A 237 9.34 -25.99 8.85
N SER A 238 9.09 -25.19 7.86
CA SER A 238 10.01 -24.89 6.75
C SER A 238 10.13 -23.38 6.51
N ILE A 239 11.18 -22.96 5.81
CA ILE A 239 11.35 -21.58 5.34
C ILE A 239 10.08 -21.08 4.66
N TYR A 240 9.46 -21.90 3.83
CA TYR A 240 8.21 -21.58 3.13
C TYR A 240 7.08 -21.21 4.11
N SER A 241 6.80 -22.06 5.11
CA SER A 241 5.72 -21.80 6.08
C SER A 241 6.01 -20.58 6.95
N HIS A 242 7.27 -20.33 7.31
CA HIS A 242 7.70 -19.18 8.10
C HIS A 242 7.58 -17.87 7.31
N ILE A 243 7.97 -17.86 6.02
CA ILE A 243 7.78 -16.71 5.14
C ILE A 243 6.29 -16.35 5.03
N LEU A 244 5.43 -17.34 4.77
CA LEU A 244 3.98 -17.14 4.69
C LEU A 244 3.41 -16.57 5.99
N SER A 245 3.75 -17.20 7.12
CA SER A 245 3.27 -16.77 8.44
C SER A 245 3.68 -15.34 8.74
N LYS A 246 4.97 -15.00 8.66
CA LYS A 246 5.47 -13.66 9.03
C LYS A 246 4.96 -12.57 8.08
N THR A 247 4.83 -12.86 6.78
CA THR A 247 4.36 -11.86 5.83
C THR A 247 2.86 -11.61 5.96
N ALA A 248 2.06 -12.67 6.06
CA ALA A 248 0.62 -12.54 6.26
C ALA A 248 0.28 -11.92 7.63
N SER A 249 1.04 -12.24 8.71
CA SER A 249 0.85 -11.64 10.03
C SER A 249 1.02 -10.12 9.99
N ALA A 250 2.08 -9.60 9.36
CA ALA A 250 2.26 -8.15 9.24
C ALA A 250 1.10 -7.48 8.47
N CYS A 251 0.58 -8.15 7.44
CA CYS A 251 -0.60 -7.68 6.72
C CYS A 251 -1.86 -7.74 7.59
N ASP A 252 -2.06 -8.83 8.36
CA ASP A 252 -3.17 -8.96 9.32
C ASP A 252 -3.15 -7.82 10.35
N ALA A 253 -1.98 -7.52 10.95
CA ALA A 253 -1.82 -6.40 11.88
C ALA A 253 -2.25 -5.09 11.23
N ARG A 254 -1.66 -4.75 10.08
CA ARG A 254 -1.93 -3.49 9.39
C ARG A 254 -3.39 -3.34 8.97
N MET A 255 -3.96 -4.38 8.33
CA MET A 255 -5.33 -4.33 7.82
C MET A 255 -6.38 -4.47 8.93
N GLY A 256 -6.01 -5.09 10.04
CA GLY A 256 -6.84 -5.20 11.25
C GLY A 256 -6.76 -3.98 12.18
N GLY A 257 -6.02 -2.93 11.81
CA GLY A 257 -5.97 -1.67 12.58
C GLY A 257 -5.05 -1.72 13.81
N ALA A 258 -3.98 -2.52 13.78
CA ALA A 258 -2.96 -2.46 14.82
C ALA A 258 -2.24 -1.10 14.83
N MET A 259 -1.94 -0.58 16.02
CA MET A 259 -1.19 0.67 16.21
C MET A 259 0.31 0.45 16.07
N VAL A 260 0.73 -0.16 14.96
CA VAL A 260 2.13 -0.41 14.65
C VAL A 260 2.49 0.18 13.29
N PRO A 261 3.61 0.88 13.18
CA PRO A 261 4.09 1.34 11.89
C PRO A 261 4.63 0.17 11.06
N VAL A 262 4.41 0.26 9.75
CA VAL A 262 5.06 -0.60 8.75
C VAL A 262 5.87 0.26 7.79
N MET A 263 6.94 -0.27 7.24
CA MET A 263 7.61 0.36 6.11
C MET A 263 6.77 0.12 4.86
N SER A 264 6.36 1.19 4.22
CA SER A 264 5.64 1.13 2.95
C SER A 264 6.58 1.03 1.74
N ASN A 265 6.01 0.78 0.59
CA ASN A 265 6.68 0.94 -0.70
C ASN A 265 5.67 1.53 -1.69
N SER A 266 6.05 2.58 -2.40
CA SER A 266 5.22 3.25 -3.42
C SER A 266 3.79 3.55 -2.92
N GLY A 267 3.68 4.10 -1.71
CA GLY A 267 2.42 4.51 -1.09
C GLY A 267 1.57 3.38 -0.49
N SER A 268 2.07 2.14 -0.43
CA SER A 268 1.32 1.02 0.15
C SER A 268 2.14 0.25 1.20
N GLY A 269 1.61 0.16 2.44
CA GLY A 269 2.24 -0.63 3.50
C GLY A 269 2.26 -2.12 3.17
N ASN A 270 1.22 -2.67 2.53
CA ASN A 270 1.22 -4.08 2.12
C ASN A 270 2.27 -4.37 1.05
N GLN A 271 2.56 -3.43 0.15
CA GLN A 271 3.68 -3.57 -0.79
C GLN A 271 5.02 -3.60 -0.05
N GLY A 272 5.23 -2.70 0.92
CA GLY A 272 6.44 -2.71 1.73
C GLY A 272 6.61 -4.00 2.52
N ILE A 273 5.54 -4.54 3.12
CA ILE A 273 5.53 -5.83 3.82
C ILE A 273 5.92 -6.97 2.85
N CYS A 274 5.32 -7.03 1.66
CA CYS A 274 5.61 -8.06 0.66
C CYS A 274 7.04 -7.95 0.10
N ALA A 275 7.58 -6.75 -0.04
CA ALA A 275 8.95 -6.56 -0.49
C ALA A 275 9.99 -6.87 0.59
N THR A 276 9.61 -6.82 1.87
CA THR A 276 10.54 -6.97 3.00
C THR A 276 10.53 -8.36 3.61
N ASN A 277 9.38 -8.79 4.16
CA ASN A 277 9.32 -9.94 5.07
C ASN A 277 9.76 -11.26 4.42
N PRO A 278 9.38 -11.58 3.18
CA PRO A 278 9.86 -12.80 2.53
C PRO A 278 11.38 -12.86 2.42
N VAL A 279 12.00 -11.74 2.06
CA VAL A 279 13.45 -11.62 1.91
C VAL A 279 14.17 -11.77 3.25
N VAL A 280 13.65 -11.09 4.29
CA VAL A 280 14.22 -11.14 5.65
C VAL A 280 14.16 -12.55 6.23
N VAL A 281 13.01 -13.20 6.13
CA VAL A 281 12.84 -14.56 6.68
C VAL A 281 13.70 -15.56 5.92
N PHE A 282 13.72 -15.46 4.57
CA PHE A 282 14.56 -16.32 3.75
C PHE A 282 16.04 -16.15 4.12
N ALA A 283 16.54 -14.93 4.13
CA ALA A 283 17.95 -14.63 4.43
C ALA A 283 18.37 -15.16 5.82
N LYS A 284 17.48 -15.03 6.81
CA LYS A 284 17.76 -15.53 8.17
C LYS A 284 17.90 -17.05 8.20
N GLU A 285 16.99 -17.77 7.55
CA GLU A 285 16.93 -19.23 7.62
C GLU A 285 17.90 -19.92 6.63
N ASN A 286 18.26 -19.21 5.57
CA ASN A 286 19.30 -19.63 4.61
C ASN A 286 20.71 -19.21 5.05
N GLU A 287 20.85 -18.60 6.24
CA GLU A 287 22.12 -18.16 6.83
C GLU A 287 22.91 -17.17 5.95
N ASN A 288 22.20 -16.34 5.17
CA ASN A 288 22.83 -15.31 4.34
C ASN A 288 23.49 -14.20 5.21
N THR A 289 24.53 -13.61 4.66
CA THR A 289 25.27 -12.53 5.32
C THR A 289 24.44 -11.24 5.44
N PRO A 290 24.79 -10.33 6.39
CA PRO A 290 24.14 -9.01 6.48
C PRO A 290 24.23 -8.20 5.18
N GLU A 291 25.35 -8.27 4.46
CA GLU A 291 25.51 -7.59 3.17
C GLU A 291 24.56 -8.15 2.11
N GLU A 292 24.47 -9.48 1.99
CA GLU A 292 23.52 -10.12 1.06
C GLU A 292 22.07 -9.71 1.36
N LEU A 293 21.70 -9.64 2.65
CA LEU A 293 20.36 -9.17 3.05
C LEU A 293 20.10 -7.73 2.60
N VAL A 294 21.05 -6.80 2.81
CA VAL A 294 20.92 -5.40 2.38
C VAL A 294 20.72 -5.33 0.86
N ARG A 295 21.54 -6.04 0.09
CA ARG A 295 21.45 -6.09 -1.37
C ARG A 295 20.13 -6.69 -1.85
N ALA A 296 19.69 -7.80 -1.25
CA ALA A 296 18.42 -8.46 -1.56
C ALA A 296 17.21 -7.59 -1.26
N LEU A 297 17.20 -6.88 -0.13
CA LEU A 297 16.15 -5.92 0.20
C LEU A 297 16.14 -4.74 -0.77
N THR A 298 17.30 -4.20 -1.11
CA THR A 298 17.43 -3.12 -2.09
C THR A 298 16.89 -3.55 -3.46
N LEU A 299 17.28 -4.75 -3.93
CA LEU A 299 16.77 -5.33 -5.18
C LEU A 299 15.26 -5.51 -5.15
N SER A 300 14.72 -6.06 -4.06
CA SER A 300 13.29 -6.29 -3.88
C SER A 300 12.49 -4.99 -3.91
N HIS A 301 12.89 -4.01 -3.11
CA HIS A 301 12.19 -2.73 -3.03
C HIS A 301 12.27 -1.92 -4.33
N LEU A 302 13.45 -1.87 -4.97
CA LEU A 302 13.60 -1.17 -6.25
C LEU A 302 12.86 -1.84 -7.40
N THR A 303 12.80 -3.18 -7.44
CA THR A 303 11.98 -3.89 -8.44
C THR A 303 10.50 -3.50 -8.28
N ALA A 304 9.99 -3.45 -7.05
CA ALA A 304 8.62 -3.00 -6.79
C ALA A 304 8.40 -1.54 -7.24
N ILE A 305 9.32 -0.64 -6.92
CA ILE A 305 9.27 0.78 -7.34
C ILE A 305 9.28 0.86 -8.88
N TYR A 306 10.17 0.13 -9.55
CA TYR A 306 10.26 0.11 -11.01
C TYR A 306 8.94 -0.33 -11.68
N ILE A 307 8.37 -1.45 -11.24
CA ILE A 307 7.08 -1.91 -11.77
C ILE A 307 6.00 -0.84 -11.50
N LYS A 308 6.03 -0.22 -10.34
CA LYS A 308 5.07 0.81 -9.94
C LYS A 308 5.20 2.11 -10.73
N GLN A 309 6.40 2.50 -11.14
CA GLN A 309 6.60 3.63 -12.06
C GLN A 309 5.82 3.44 -13.38
N ASN A 310 5.77 2.22 -13.89
CA ASN A 310 5.04 1.90 -15.13
C ASN A 310 3.52 1.74 -14.89
N LEU A 311 3.11 1.21 -13.74
CA LEU A 311 1.70 0.93 -13.42
C LEU A 311 0.92 2.20 -13.00
N GLY A 312 1.61 3.17 -12.40
CA GLY A 312 0.99 4.34 -11.80
C GLY A 312 0.52 4.13 -10.35
N ALA A 313 0.05 5.21 -9.71
CA ALA A 313 -0.25 5.23 -8.27
C ALA A 313 -1.43 4.30 -7.89
N LEU A 314 -2.53 4.34 -8.65
CA LEU A 314 -3.76 3.59 -8.39
C LEU A 314 -4.14 2.76 -9.62
N SER A 315 -4.47 1.49 -9.41
CA SER A 315 -4.82 0.54 -10.47
C SER A 315 -5.69 -0.58 -9.89
N ALA A 316 -6.48 -1.24 -10.74
CA ALA A 316 -7.22 -2.44 -10.37
C ALA A 316 -6.33 -3.69 -10.23
N LEU A 317 -5.08 -3.63 -10.68
CA LEU A 317 -4.11 -4.70 -10.43
C LEU A 317 -3.63 -4.64 -8.97
N CYS A 318 -3.61 -5.79 -8.31
CA CYS A 318 -3.23 -5.86 -6.89
C CYS A 318 -1.75 -5.47 -6.68
N GLY A 319 -1.49 -4.45 -5.85
CA GLY A 319 -0.14 -3.99 -5.54
C GLY A 319 0.74 -5.03 -4.84
N CYS A 320 0.13 -6.02 -4.16
CA CYS A 320 0.89 -7.11 -3.55
C CYS A 320 1.65 -7.93 -4.60
N ILE A 321 1.09 -8.10 -5.82
CA ILE A 321 1.78 -8.81 -6.93
C ILE A 321 3.07 -8.10 -7.29
N VAL A 322 2.99 -6.78 -7.45
CA VAL A 322 4.15 -5.94 -7.78
C VAL A 322 5.27 -6.15 -6.78
N ALA A 323 4.95 -6.08 -5.50
CA ALA A 323 5.93 -6.22 -4.44
C ALA A 323 6.43 -7.66 -4.25
N CYS A 324 5.56 -8.66 -4.47
CA CYS A 324 5.97 -10.07 -4.46
C CYS A 324 6.91 -10.41 -5.62
N THR A 325 6.78 -9.74 -6.77
CA THR A 325 7.78 -9.83 -7.85
C THR A 325 9.14 -9.33 -7.36
N GLY A 326 9.16 -8.24 -6.60
CA GLY A 326 10.38 -7.75 -5.96
C GLY A 326 10.99 -8.77 -5.00
N SER A 327 10.19 -9.34 -4.09
CA SER A 327 10.72 -10.35 -3.15
C SER A 327 11.15 -11.64 -3.84
N SER A 328 10.52 -12.03 -4.96
CA SER A 328 11.01 -13.13 -5.79
C SER A 328 12.43 -12.86 -6.29
N CYS A 329 12.70 -11.64 -6.78
CA CYS A 329 14.06 -11.23 -7.17
C CYS A 329 15.03 -11.26 -5.97
N GLY A 330 14.62 -10.74 -4.81
CA GLY A 330 15.44 -10.76 -3.60
C GLY A 330 15.80 -12.19 -3.15
N ILE A 331 14.84 -13.11 -3.15
CA ILE A 331 15.05 -14.53 -2.81
C ILE A 331 15.95 -15.21 -3.85
N THR A 332 15.74 -14.96 -5.14
CA THR A 332 16.60 -15.48 -6.22
C THR A 332 18.04 -15.06 -6.01
N TYR A 333 18.29 -13.78 -5.68
CA TYR A 333 19.62 -13.27 -5.36
C TYR A 333 20.24 -13.98 -4.14
N LEU A 334 19.46 -14.17 -3.05
CA LEU A 334 19.93 -14.85 -1.84
C LEU A 334 20.28 -16.34 -2.06
N MET A 335 19.69 -16.97 -3.08
CA MET A 335 20.06 -18.31 -3.52
C MET A 335 21.30 -18.34 -4.43
N GLY A 336 21.91 -17.18 -4.71
CA GLY A 336 23.08 -17.08 -5.60
C GLY A 336 22.75 -16.90 -7.07
N GLY A 337 21.50 -16.56 -7.41
CA GLY A 337 21.07 -16.32 -8.79
C GLY A 337 21.70 -15.08 -9.42
N ASP A 338 21.97 -15.15 -10.71
CA ASP A 338 22.47 -14.05 -11.53
C ASP A 338 21.33 -13.19 -12.14
N TYR A 339 21.70 -12.22 -12.98
CA TYR A 339 20.73 -11.35 -13.63
C TYR A 339 19.73 -12.11 -14.52
N ASN A 340 20.14 -13.21 -15.16
CA ASN A 340 19.22 -13.99 -15.98
C ASN A 340 18.19 -14.71 -15.12
N ASN A 341 18.62 -15.25 -13.97
CA ASN A 341 17.68 -15.84 -13.00
C ASN A 341 16.67 -14.80 -12.48
N ILE A 342 17.10 -13.55 -12.24
CA ILE A 342 16.18 -12.45 -11.90
C ILE A 342 15.16 -12.21 -13.02
N CYS A 343 15.58 -12.15 -14.26
CA CYS A 343 14.67 -12.00 -15.41
C CYS A 343 13.66 -13.15 -15.49
N TYR A 344 14.10 -14.38 -15.23
CA TYR A 344 13.23 -15.56 -15.23
C TYR A 344 12.21 -15.51 -14.09
N ALA A 345 12.64 -15.16 -12.89
CA ALA A 345 11.75 -15.00 -11.74
C ALA A 345 10.65 -13.96 -12.03
N VAL A 346 11.00 -12.81 -12.62
CA VAL A 346 10.03 -11.77 -13.00
C VAL A 346 9.02 -12.29 -14.03
N LYS A 347 9.48 -13.00 -15.07
CA LYS A 347 8.58 -13.58 -16.09
C LYS A 347 7.61 -14.59 -15.49
N ASN A 348 8.10 -15.49 -14.62
CA ASN A 348 7.29 -16.46 -13.90
C ASN A 348 6.22 -15.79 -13.03
N MET A 349 6.59 -14.72 -12.31
CA MET A 349 5.66 -13.93 -11.49
C MET A 349 4.56 -13.26 -12.33
N ILE A 350 4.92 -12.65 -13.45
CA ILE A 350 3.97 -11.99 -14.36
C ILE A 350 2.99 -13.02 -14.92
N ALA A 351 3.50 -14.14 -15.46
CA ALA A 351 2.65 -15.17 -16.04
C ALA A 351 1.64 -15.76 -15.06
N ASN A 352 2.01 -15.88 -13.77
CA ASN A 352 1.15 -16.49 -12.76
C ASN A 352 0.10 -15.51 -12.18
N LEU A 353 0.47 -14.26 -11.92
CA LEU A 353 -0.33 -13.38 -11.06
C LEU A 353 -1.02 -12.21 -11.77
N THR A 354 -0.89 -12.06 -13.09
CA THR A 354 -1.47 -10.91 -13.84
C THR A 354 -2.97 -10.71 -13.62
N GLY A 355 -3.71 -11.77 -13.30
CA GLY A 355 -5.17 -11.72 -13.08
C GLY A 355 -5.62 -11.38 -11.66
N MET A 356 -4.73 -11.09 -10.71
CA MET A 356 -5.15 -10.80 -9.33
C MET A 356 -5.67 -9.37 -9.17
N VAL A 357 -6.98 -9.23 -9.01
CA VAL A 357 -7.68 -7.94 -8.92
C VAL A 357 -7.56 -7.33 -7.52
N CYS A 358 -7.42 -6.00 -7.47
CA CYS A 358 -7.50 -5.21 -6.25
C CYS A 358 -8.93 -4.72 -6.02
N ASP A 359 -9.57 -5.19 -4.97
CA ASP A 359 -10.90 -4.79 -4.52
C ASP A 359 -10.85 -3.97 -3.21
N GLY A 360 -9.82 -3.15 -3.06
CA GLY A 360 -9.60 -2.24 -1.94
C GLY A 360 -8.80 -2.85 -0.78
N ALA A 361 -8.37 -1.98 0.15
CA ALA A 361 -7.64 -2.40 1.34
C ALA A 361 -8.59 -2.97 2.39
N LYS A 362 -8.30 -4.19 2.88
CA LYS A 362 -9.14 -4.91 3.84
C LYS A 362 -8.43 -6.12 4.44
N PRO A 363 -8.93 -6.70 5.55
CA PRO A 363 -8.31 -7.86 6.19
C PRO A 363 -8.01 -9.04 5.25
N SER A 364 -8.87 -9.30 4.26
CA SER A 364 -8.63 -10.37 3.28
C SER A 364 -7.42 -10.12 2.35
N CYS A 365 -6.78 -8.95 2.40
CA CYS A 365 -5.50 -8.73 1.72
C CYS A 365 -4.41 -9.71 2.17
N ALA A 366 -4.46 -10.18 3.43
CA ALA A 366 -3.52 -11.19 3.92
C ALA A 366 -3.58 -12.51 3.13
N LEU A 367 -4.75 -12.90 2.60
CA LEU A 367 -4.89 -14.04 1.71
C LEU A 367 -4.18 -13.81 0.37
N LYS A 368 -4.34 -12.62 -0.22
CA LYS A 368 -3.67 -12.24 -1.47
C LYS A 368 -2.15 -12.14 -1.28
N VAL A 369 -1.71 -11.63 -0.14
CA VAL A 369 -0.29 -11.63 0.27
C VAL A 369 0.26 -13.05 0.31
N SER A 370 -0.44 -13.99 0.96
CA SER A 370 -0.02 -15.39 1.03
C SER A 370 0.12 -16.02 -0.36
N SER A 371 -0.85 -15.80 -1.26
CA SER A 371 -0.78 -16.29 -2.64
C SER A 371 0.40 -15.69 -3.41
N GLY A 372 0.59 -14.37 -3.31
CA GLY A 372 1.69 -13.69 -3.99
C GLY A 372 3.06 -14.14 -3.50
N VAL A 373 3.22 -14.32 -2.20
CA VAL A 373 4.49 -14.77 -1.59
C VAL A 373 4.78 -16.24 -1.92
N SER A 374 3.75 -17.11 -1.92
CA SER A 374 3.90 -18.50 -2.38
C SER A 374 4.41 -18.56 -3.81
N THR A 375 3.82 -17.76 -4.69
CA THR A 375 4.25 -17.63 -6.10
C THR A 375 5.67 -17.08 -6.20
N ALA A 376 6.04 -16.10 -5.33
CA ALA A 376 7.39 -15.52 -5.33
C ALA A 376 8.47 -16.56 -5.03
N ILE A 377 8.24 -17.42 -4.05
CA ILE A 377 9.17 -18.50 -3.70
C ILE A 377 9.26 -19.52 -4.86
N LEU A 378 8.12 -19.96 -5.38
CA LEU A 378 8.09 -20.90 -6.50
C LEU A 378 8.80 -20.35 -7.74
N SER A 379 8.53 -19.08 -8.08
CA SER A 379 9.16 -18.40 -9.23
C SER A 379 10.68 -18.29 -9.06
N ALA A 380 11.15 -18.01 -7.83
CA ALA A 380 12.58 -17.96 -7.53
C ALA A 380 13.21 -19.36 -7.66
N MET A 381 12.60 -20.40 -7.14
CA MET A 381 13.12 -21.77 -7.26
C MET A 381 13.20 -22.22 -8.72
N LEU A 382 12.13 -22.04 -9.50
CA LEU A 382 12.13 -22.37 -10.94
C LEU A 382 13.23 -21.62 -11.69
N SER A 383 13.43 -20.34 -11.36
CA SER A 383 14.44 -19.52 -12.03
C SER A 383 15.86 -20.03 -11.77
N MET A 384 16.15 -20.57 -10.58
CA MET A 384 17.45 -21.17 -10.24
C MET A 384 17.73 -22.45 -11.04
N GLU A 385 16.69 -23.15 -11.45
CA GLU A 385 16.79 -24.33 -12.32
C GLU A 385 16.72 -23.95 -13.82
N ASN A 386 16.76 -22.65 -14.16
CA ASN A 386 16.58 -22.11 -15.51
C ASN A 386 15.22 -22.44 -16.14
N HIS A 387 14.21 -22.74 -15.32
CA HIS A 387 12.85 -22.92 -15.80
C HIS A 387 12.10 -21.58 -15.74
N HIS A 388 11.59 -21.15 -16.87
CA HIS A 388 10.85 -19.87 -16.99
C HIS A 388 9.84 -19.88 -18.13
N VAL A 389 8.84 -19.03 -17.96
CA VAL A 389 7.85 -18.77 -19.02
C VAL A 389 8.50 -17.99 -20.14
N THR A 390 8.28 -18.43 -21.37
CA THR A 390 8.92 -17.91 -22.58
C THR A 390 8.00 -16.95 -23.34
N GLU A 391 8.54 -16.29 -24.37
CA GLU A 391 7.79 -15.42 -25.28
C GLU A 391 6.71 -16.15 -26.10
N ALA A 392 6.69 -17.46 -26.10
CA ALA A 392 5.62 -18.25 -26.72
C ALA A 392 4.33 -18.29 -25.86
N GLU A 393 4.36 -17.74 -24.63
CA GLU A 393 3.31 -17.90 -23.65
C GLU A 393 2.71 -16.56 -23.23
N GLY A 394 1.43 -16.35 -23.51
CA GLY A 394 0.63 -15.25 -23.00
C GLY A 394 1.21 -13.86 -23.30
N ILE A 395 1.36 -13.05 -22.24
CA ILE A 395 1.84 -11.67 -22.33
C ILE A 395 3.36 -11.52 -22.14
N ILE A 396 4.07 -12.63 -21.99
CA ILE A 396 5.53 -12.63 -21.79
C ILE A 396 6.24 -12.29 -23.09
N ASP A 397 7.32 -11.50 -23.00
CA ASP A 397 8.18 -11.15 -24.11
C ASP A 397 9.61 -11.65 -23.85
N LYS A 398 10.42 -11.73 -24.89
CA LYS A 398 11.84 -12.04 -24.75
C LYS A 398 12.54 -11.01 -23.87
N ASP A 399 12.21 -9.73 -24.04
CA ASP A 399 12.64 -8.64 -23.18
C ASP A 399 11.79 -8.59 -21.88
N VAL A 400 12.45 -8.71 -20.73
CA VAL A 400 11.78 -8.69 -19.41
C VAL A 400 11.14 -7.33 -19.12
N ASP A 401 11.76 -6.23 -19.52
CA ASP A 401 11.21 -4.89 -19.33
C ASP A 401 9.94 -4.69 -20.19
N LYS A 402 9.87 -5.33 -21.36
CA LYS A 402 8.65 -5.35 -22.17
C LYS A 402 7.56 -6.20 -21.53
N SER A 403 7.91 -7.35 -20.92
CA SER A 403 6.95 -8.15 -20.13
C SER A 403 6.36 -7.35 -18.98
N ILE A 404 7.18 -6.55 -18.27
CA ILE A 404 6.72 -5.63 -17.21
C ILE A 404 5.79 -4.57 -17.80
N ARG A 405 6.13 -3.97 -18.95
CA ARG A 405 5.24 -3.00 -19.62
C ARG A 405 3.92 -3.62 -20.06
N ASN A 406 3.91 -4.85 -20.58
CA ASN A 406 2.68 -5.58 -20.92
C ASN A 406 1.78 -5.77 -19.70
N LEU A 407 2.34 -6.24 -18.57
CA LEU A 407 1.62 -6.36 -17.29
C LEU A 407 1.02 -5.00 -16.86
N THR A 408 1.85 -3.96 -16.86
CA THR A 408 1.45 -2.65 -16.33
C THR A 408 0.45 -1.93 -17.22
N SER A 409 0.50 -2.12 -18.56
CA SER A 409 -0.53 -1.62 -19.48
C SER A 409 -1.88 -2.27 -19.22
N LEU A 410 -1.93 -3.59 -18.98
CA LEU A 410 -3.18 -4.24 -18.56
C LEU A 410 -3.74 -3.62 -17.28
N GLY A 411 -2.90 -3.43 -16.26
CA GLY A 411 -3.33 -2.86 -14.99
C GLY A 411 -3.73 -1.38 -15.07
N LYS A 412 -3.06 -0.59 -15.91
CA LYS A 412 -3.26 0.85 -16.02
C LYS A 412 -4.40 1.22 -16.97
N ASP A 413 -4.45 0.54 -18.14
CA ASP A 413 -5.27 0.96 -19.25
C ASP A 413 -6.49 0.04 -19.43
N ALA A 414 -6.33 -1.29 -19.34
CA ALA A 414 -7.41 -2.24 -19.63
C ALA A 414 -8.30 -2.54 -18.41
N MET A 415 -7.84 -2.31 -17.17
CA MET A 415 -8.60 -2.63 -15.96
C MET A 415 -9.46 -1.47 -15.43
N ASN A 416 -9.66 -0.38 -16.17
CA ASN A 416 -10.44 0.77 -15.69
C ASN A 416 -11.93 0.43 -15.51
N GLU A 417 -12.53 -0.27 -16.45
CA GLU A 417 -13.93 -0.73 -16.32
C GLU A 417 -14.10 -1.73 -15.18
N MET A 418 -13.11 -2.61 -14.99
CA MET A 418 -13.10 -3.54 -13.86
C MET A 418 -13.08 -2.80 -12.51
N ASP A 419 -12.32 -1.70 -12.41
CA ASP A 419 -12.26 -0.89 -11.19
C ASP A 419 -13.62 -0.26 -10.86
N ILE A 420 -14.34 0.23 -11.88
CA ILE A 420 -15.71 0.75 -11.76
C ILE A 420 -16.66 -0.36 -11.32
N MET A 421 -16.62 -1.53 -11.97
CA MET A 421 -17.48 -2.67 -11.65
C MET A 421 -17.24 -3.19 -10.23
N VAL A 422 -15.99 -3.27 -9.79
CA VAL A 422 -15.65 -3.67 -8.42
C VAL A 422 -16.26 -2.70 -7.42
N LEU A 423 -16.16 -1.39 -7.67
CA LEU A 423 -16.74 -0.39 -6.78
C LEU A 423 -18.27 -0.51 -6.75
N ASP A 424 -18.92 -0.67 -7.90
CA ASP A 424 -20.37 -0.85 -8.00
C ASP A 424 -20.84 -2.06 -7.16
N ILE A 425 -20.16 -3.20 -7.32
CA ILE A 425 -20.44 -4.37 -6.49
C ILE A 425 -20.25 -4.07 -5.00
N MET A 426 -19.20 -3.34 -4.63
CA MET A 426 -18.91 -3.05 -3.22
C MET A 426 -19.93 -2.11 -2.58
N THR A 427 -20.44 -1.15 -3.32
CA THR A 427 -21.41 -0.14 -2.82
C THR A 427 -22.84 -0.61 -2.87
N ASN A 428 -23.18 -1.56 -3.74
CA ASN A 428 -24.52 -2.09 -3.91
C ASN A 428 -24.75 -3.43 -3.17
N LYS A 429 -23.86 -3.82 -2.27
CA LYS A 429 -24.12 -4.95 -1.38
C LYS A 429 -25.31 -4.61 -0.49
N GLY A 430 -26.36 -5.44 -0.52
CA GLY A 430 -27.43 -5.34 0.45
C GLY A 430 -26.88 -5.37 1.87
N ALA A 431 -27.48 -4.60 2.77
CA ALA A 431 -27.11 -4.66 4.19
C ALA A 431 -27.26 -6.12 4.67
N CYS A 432 -26.13 -6.75 5.05
CA CYS A 432 -26.14 -8.05 5.72
C CYS A 432 -26.55 -7.88 7.15
#